data_58787b8946bb39ead52b02a220b74118
#
_entry.id   58787b8946bb39ead52b02a220b74118
#
_cell.length_a   1.000
_cell.length_b   1.000
_cell.length_c   1.000
_cell.angle_alpha   90.00
_cell.angle_beta   90.00
_cell.angle_gamma   90.00
#
_symmetry.space_group_name_H-M   'P 1'
#
loop_
_entity.id
_entity.type
_entity.pdbx_description
1 polymer ?
#
loop_
_entity_poly.entity_id
_entity_poly.type
_entity_poly.pdbx_seq_one_letter_code
_entity_poly.pdbx_strand_id
1 'polypeptide(L)'
;YNSPNGGGEIKALLSKPKNTTEKLGGIVVVHENRGLNPYIEDTARIAALEGFITIAPDALSPLGGYPGNDDDGRAMQRKRDSKEMLEDFIAAYEYLMNHEDCNGNVGVVGFCFGGSISNMMAVKVPTLKASVPFYGGQPTEDIDQIQAPLLLQYAGLDERINAGWPDYEAKLKEHNKEYGMFLYPNVNHGFHNNTTPRYDKEAAELAWERTIAFFKEHLS
;
A
#
# COMPACT_ATOMS: atom_id res chain seq x y z
N TYR A 1 8.07 8.56 -13.38
CA TYR A 1 6.85 9.32 -13.68
C TYR A 1 6.88 10.67 -12.98
N ASN A 2 6.04 11.58 -13.45
CA ASN A 2 5.93 12.91 -12.84
C ASN A 2 4.76 12.97 -11.84
N SER A 3 5.00 13.58 -10.68
CA SER A 3 4.02 13.87 -9.61
C SER A 3 3.92 15.40 -9.45
N PRO A 4 3.06 16.05 -10.25
CA PRO A 4 3.05 17.53 -10.31
C PRO A 4 2.54 18.20 -9.03
N ASN A 5 1.72 17.49 -8.24
CA ASN A 5 1.20 17.97 -6.96
C ASN A 5 2.04 17.49 -5.76
N GLY A 6 3.03 16.62 -6.00
CA GLY A 6 3.90 16.03 -5.00
C GLY A 6 5.36 16.41 -5.22
N GLY A 7 6.24 15.40 -5.23
CA GLY A 7 7.69 15.57 -5.28
C GLY A 7 8.30 15.79 -6.67
N GLY A 8 7.52 15.99 -7.71
CA GLY A 8 8.01 16.13 -9.08
C GLY A 8 8.38 14.79 -9.72
N GLU A 9 9.62 14.59 -10.15
CA GLU A 9 10.04 13.32 -10.75
C GLU A 9 10.23 12.24 -9.69
N ILE A 10 9.42 11.17 -9.77
CA ILE A 10 9.46 10.03 -8.86
C ILE A 10 9.99 8.79 -9.58
N LYS A 11 11.01 8.17 -8.99
CA LYS A 11 11.53 6.87 -9.39
C LYS A 11 10.68 5.76 -8.77
N ALA A 12 10.48 4.69 -9.53
CA ALA A 12 9.72 3.54 -9.07
C ALA A 12 10.26 2.24 -9.66
N LEU A 13 10.06 1.14 -8.96
CA LEU A 13 10.19 -0.20 -9.52
C LEU A 13 8.88 -0.59 -10.19
N LEU A 14 8.92 -0.89 -11.49
CA LEU A 14 7.82 -1.50 -12.23
C LEU A 14 8.13 -2.98 -12.43
N SER A 15 7.20 -3.87 -12.06
CA SER A 15 7.38 -5.31 -12.22
C SER A 15 6.15 -5.95 -12.84
N LYS A 16 6.35 -6.92 -13.72
CA LYS A 16 5.28 -7.73 -14.32
C LYS A 16 5.79 -9.14 -14.67
N PRO A 17 4.91 -10.14 -14.81
CA PRO A 17 5.30 -11.46 -15.29
C PRO A 17 5.95 -11.39 -16.67
N LYS A 18 6.93 -12.28 -16.91
CA LYS A 18 7.51 -12.43 -18.25
C LYS A 18 6.51 -13.09 -19.20
N ASN A 19 6.58 -12.71 -20.48
CA ASN A 19 5.86 -13.37 -21.57
C ASN A 19 4.33 -13.33 -21.44
N THR A 20 3.76 -12.36 -20.71
CA THR A 20 2.32 -12.13 -20.75
C THR A 20 1.96 -11.24 -21.94
N THR A 21 0.88 -11.60 -22.64
CA THR A 21 0.28 -10.82 -23.74
C THR A 21 -1.05 -10.20 -23.33
N GLU A 22 -1.55 -10.56 -22.16
CA GLU A 22 -2.80 -10.05 -21.61
C GLU A 22 -2.52 -8.82 -20.74
N LYS A 23 -3.49 -7.93 -20.68
CA LYS A 23 -3.47 -6.81 -19.74
C LYS A 23 -3.78 -7.31 -18.33
N LEU A 24 -3.02 -6.86 -17.38
CA LEU A 24 -3.05 -7.33 -15.99
C LEU A 24 -3.71 -6.32 -15.06
N GLY A 25 -4.29 -6.80 -13.97
CA GLY A 25 -4.65 -5.95 -12.84
C GLY A 25 -3.40 -5.27 -12.26
N GLY A 26 -3.51 -4.00 -11.89
CA GLY A 26 -2.41 -3.19 -11.39
C GLY A 26 -2.38 -3.09 -9.87
N ILE A 27 -1.19 -3.10 -9.26
CA ILE A 27 -1.04 -2.87 -7.81
C ILE A 27 0.01 -1.79 -7.55
N VAL A 28 -0.38 -0.73 -6.85
CA VAL A 28 0.57 0.21 -6.24
C VAL A 28 1.03 -0.37 -4.91
N VAL A 29 2.34 -0.55 -4.74
CA VAL A 29 2.95 -1.09 -3.51
C VAL A 29 3.62 0.05 -2.76
N VAL A 30 3.08 0.41 -1.59
CA VAL A 30 3.50 1.57 -0.81
C VAL A 30 4.41 1.16 0.33
N HIS A 31 5.61 1.72 0.35
CA HIS A 31 6.65 1.40 1.33
C HIS A 31 6.33 1.88 2.76
N GLU A 32 7.08 1.37 3.72
CA GLU A 32 7.07 1.80 5.11
C GLU A 32 7.67 3.22 5.24
N ASN A 33 8.07 3.62 6.43
CA ASN A 33 8.65 4.94 6.72
C ASN A 33 10.16 5.05 6.40
N ARG A 34 10.64 4.36 5.36
CA ARG A 34 12.07 4.20 5.05
C ARG A 34 12.44 4.39 3.59
N GLY A 35 11.47 4.73 2.72
CA GLY A 35 11.63 4.74 1.29
C GLY A 35 11.53 3.34 0.67
N LEU A 36 11.82 3.24 -0.61
CA LEU A 36 11.77 1.99 -1.39
C LEU A 36 12.98 1.11 -1.05
N ASN A 37 12.92 0.40 0.05
CA ASN A 37 13.96 -0.53 0.48
C ASN A 37 13.80 -1.92 -0.18
N PRO A 38 14.80 -2.81 -0.09
CA PRO A 38 14.76 -4.15 -0.70
C PRO A 38 13.54 -4.99 -0.32
N TYR A 39 13.04 -4.88 0.92
CA TYR A 39 11.84 -5.58 1.35
C TYR A 39 10.60 -5.22 0.50
N ILE A 40 10.39 -3.93 0.25
CA ILE A 40 9.25 -3.46 -0.58
C ILE A 40 9.46 -3.80 -2.05
N GLU A 41 10.70 -3.71 -2.55
CA GLU A 41 11.01 -4.17 -3.91
C GLU A 41 10.67 -5.65 -4.10
N ASP A 42 11.05 -6.49 -3.14
CA ASP A 42 10.75 -7.93 -3.20
C ASP A 42 9.25 -8.19 -3.06
N THR A 43 8.55 -7.46 -2.21
CA THR A 43 7.08 -7.54 -2.10
C THR A 43 6.40 -7.21 -3.43
N ALA A 44 6.85 -6.17 -4.13
CA ALA A 44 6.33 -5.83 -5.46
C ALA A 44 6.60 -6.92 -6.50
N ARG A 45 7.81 -7.51 -6.49
CA ARG A 45 8.15 -8.64 -7.38
C ARG A 45 7.32 -9.88 -7.07
N ILE A 46 7.09 -10.19 -5.79
CA ILE A 46 6.25 -11.32 -5.38
C ILE A 46 4.81 -11.12 -5.85
N ALA A 47 4.24 -9.92 -5.69
CA ALA A 47 2.91 -9.62 -6.22
C ALA A 47 2.85 -9.75 -7.76
N ALA A 48 3.92 -9.36 -8.47
CA ALA A 48 3.99 -9.55 -9.91
C ALA A 48 4.01 -11.04 -10.32
N LEU A 49 4.66 -11.89 -9.54
CA LEU A 49 4.65 -13.35 -9.79
C LEU A 49 3.25 -13.97 -9.62
N GLU A 50 2.37 -13.32 -8.89
CA GLU A 50 0.96 -13.73 -8.74
C GLU A 50 0.05 -13.31 -9.90
N GLY A 51 0.60 -12.64 -10.93
CA GLY A 51 -0.11 -12.31 -12.17
C GLY A 51 -0.55 -10.84 -12.26
N PHE A 52 0.07 -9.93 -11.51
CA PHE A 52 -0.23 -8.50 -11.55
C PHE A 52 0.88 -7.69 -12.23
N ILE A 53 0.55 -6.50 -12.72
CA ILE A 53 1.54 -5.46 -12.96
C ILE A 53 1.63 -4.59 -11.72
N THR A 54 2.85 -4.40 -11.18
CA THR A 54 3.04 -3.67 -9.92
C THR A 54 3.94 -2.47 -10.11
N ILE A 55 3.65 -1.39 -9.38
CA ILE A 55 4.53 -0.23 -9.28
C ILE A 55 4.81 0.05 -7.80
N ALA A 56 6.09 0.14 -7.46
CA ALA A 56 6.56 0.49 -6.12
C ALA A 56 7.36 1.81 -6.19
N PRO A 57 6.72 2.94 -5.90
CA PRO A 57 7.36 4.24 -5.89
C PRO A 57 8.34 4.42 -4.73
N ASP A 58 9.39 5.21 -4.96
CA ASP A 58 10.26 5.71 -3.92
C ASP A 58 9.92 7.17 -3.59
N ALA A 59 9.18 7.39 -2.50
CA ALA A 59 8.85 8.74 -2.04
C ALA A 59 10.08 9.55 -1.58
N LEU A 60 11.26 8.93 -1.52
CA LEU A 60 12.52 9.64 -1.27
C LEU A 60 13.17 10.18 -2.55
N SER A 61 12.59 9.95 -3.73
CA SER A 61 13.15 10.41 -5.02
C SER A 61 13.56 11.88 -5.03
N PRO A 62 12.78 12.85 -4.49
CA PRO A 62 13.18 14.25 -4.44
C PRO A 62 14.41 14.54 -3.57
N LEU A 63 14.77 13.60 -2.70
CA LEU A 63 15.94 13.68 -1.83
C LEU A 63 17.10 12.79 -2.29
N GLY A 64 17.02 12.23 -3.50
CA GLY A 64 18.03 11.35 -4.09
C GLY A 64 17.67 9.87 -4.09
N GLY A 65 16.56 9.48 -3.49
CA GLY A 65 16.07 8.09 -3.38
C GLY A 65 16.53 7.38 -2.12
N TYR A 66 16.16 6.10 -2.01
CA TYR A 66 16.56 5.26 -0.87
C TYR A 66 18.08 5.21 -0.70
N PRO A 67 18.62 5.55 0.49
CA PRO A 67 20.05 5.74 0.69
C PRO A 67 20.86 4.45 0.88
N GLY A 68 20.24 3.27 0.79
CA GLY A 68 20.88 1.98 0.96
C GLY A 68 20.87 1.43 2.38
N ASN A 69 20.30 2.14 3.34
CA ASN A 69 20.01 1.66 4.69
C ASN A 69 18.75 2.29 5.27
N ASP A 70 18.08 1.55 6.15
CA ASP A 70 16.77 1.91 6.67
C ASP A 70 16.79 3.08 7.67
N ASP A 71 17.87 3.29 8.41
CA ASP A 71 17.95 4.36 9.40
C ASP A 71 18.08 5.74 8.72
N ASP A 72 18.92 5.84 7.71
CA ASP A 72 19.03 7.04 6.88
C ASP A 72 17.75 7.26 6.06
N GLY A 73 17.15 6.20 5.51
CA GLY A 73 15.88 6.25 4.82
C GLY A 73 14.78 6.86 5.68
N ARG A 74 14.69 6.41 6.95
CA ARG A 74 13.75 6.95 7.94
C ARG A 74 14.02 8.42 8.26
N ALA A 75 15.29 8.78 8.40
CA ALA A 75 15.68 10.17 8.66
C ALA A 75 15.36 11.09 7.46
N MET A 76 15.52 10.59 6.23
CA MET A 76 15.16 11.31 5.00
C MET A 76 13.65 11.48 4.89
N GLN A 77 12.87 10.40 5.11
CA GLN A 77 11.41 10.45 4.96
C GLN A 77 10.74 11.44 5.92
N ARG A 78 11.28 11.63 7.12
CA ARG A 78 10.81 12.67 8.06
C ARG A 78 10.94 14.11 7.53
N LYS A 79 11.75 14.34 6.49
CA LYS A 79 11.93 15.66 5.85
C LYS A 79 10.91 15.89 4.73
N ARG A 80 10.17 14.85 4.32
CA ARG A 80 9.13 14.97 3.31
C ARG A 80 7.79 15.34 3.94
N ASP A 81 7.03 16.17 3.24
CA ASP A 81 5.63 16.44 3.58
C ASP A 81 4.77 15.22 3.26
N SER A 82 3.89 14.84 4.21
CA SER A 82 3.05 13.64 4.05
C SER A 82 1.97 13.78 2.99
N LYS A 83 1.49 15.00 2.73
CA LYS A 83 0.50 15.27 1.68
C LYS A 83 1.14 15.18 0.31
N GLU A 84 2.37 15.73 0.14
CA GLU A 84 3.12 15.57 -1.10
C GLU A 84 3.42 14.10 -1.38
N MET A 85 3.81 13.32 -0.36
CA MET A 85 4.03 11.88 -0.54
C MET A 85 2.74 11.15 -0.94
N LEU A 86 1.59 11.51 -0.39
CA LEU A 86 0.30 10.95 -0.84
C LEU A 86 0.06 11.25 -2.33
N GLU A 87 0.31 12.46 -2.78
CA GLU A 87 0.20 12.84 -4.21
C GLU A 87 1.16 12.04 -5.09
N ASP A 88 2.37 11.71 -4.60
CA ASP A 88 3.31 10.84 -5.33
C ASP A 88 2.72 9.45 -5.59
N PHE A 89 2.03 8.85 -4.61
CA PHE A 89 1.39 7.54 -4.77
C PHE A 89 0.11 7.60 -5.59
N ILE A 90 -0.65 8.69 -5.53
CA ILE A 90 -1.80 8.92 -6.41
C ILE A 90 -1.32 9.06 -7.87
N ALA A 91 -0.25 9.79 -8.12
CA ALA A 91 0.34 9.89 -9.45
C ALA A 91 0.87 8.54 -9.98
N ALA A 92 1.38 7.68 -9.09
CA ALA A 92 1.75 6.30 -9.45
C ALA A 92 0.54 5.45 -9.84
N TYR A 93 -0.57 5.59 -9.12
CA TYR A 93 -1.84 4.96 -9.49
C TYR A 93 -2.30 5.40 -10.89
N GLU A 94 -2.28 6.70 -11.18
CA GLU A 94 -2.67 7.24 -12.49
C GLU A 94 -1.74 6.74 -13.61
N TYR A 95 -0.43 6.71 -13.35
CA TYR A 95 0.54 6.15 -14.28
C TYR A 95 0.24 4.68 -14.58
N LEU A 96 0.01 3.87 -13.55
CA LEU A 96 -0.23 2.44 -13.70
C LEU A 96 -1.57 2.16 -14.40
N MET A 97 -2.63 2.89 -14.03
CA MET A 97 -3.95 2.76 -14.66
C MET A 97 -3.92 3.00 -16.16
N ASN A 98 -3.05 3.89 -16.63
CA ASN A 98 -2.89 4.22 -18.04
C ASN A 98 -1.76 3.44 -18.73
N HIS A 99 -1.09 2.52 -18.03
CA HIS A 99 -0.01 1.71 -18.61
C HIS A 99 -0.54 0.73 -19.63
N GLU A 100 0.18 0.52 -20.75
CA GLU A 100 -0.23 -0.35 -21.86
C GLU A 100 -0.52 -1.80 -21.44
N ASP A 101 0.19 -2.32 -20.44
CA ASP A 101 0.03 -3.67 -19.89
C ASP A 101 -1.01 -3.75 -18.77
N CYS A 102 -1.62 -2.64 -18.34
CA CYS A 102 -2.64 -2.62 -17.29
C CYS A 102 -4.04 -2.72 -17.92
N ASN A 103 -4.93 -3.49 -17.28
CA ASN A 103 -6.34 -3.60 -17.70
C ASN A 103 -7.20 -2.40 -17.23
N GLY A 104 -6.60 -1.45 -16.49
CA GLY A 104 -7.27 -0.28 -15.91
C GLY A 104 -7.85 -0.51 -14.52
N ASN A 105 -7.86 -1.74 -13.99
CA ASN A 105 -8.24 -2.02 -12.62
C ASN A 105 -6.99 -1.96 -11.73
N VAL A 106 -6.91 -0.97 -10.86
CA VAL A 106 -5.74 -0.75 -10.00
C VAL A 106 -6.15 -0.72 -8.54
N GLY A 107 -5.44 -1.48 -7.73
CA GLY A 107 -5.52 -1.47 -6.27
C GLY A 107 -4.24 -0.93 -5.63
N VAL A 108 -4.26 -0.83 -4.31
CA VAL A 108 -3.12 -0.40 -3.51
C VAL A 108 -2.91 -1.34 -2.32
N VAL A 109 -1.66 -1.69 -2.05
CA VAL A 109 -1.24 -2.31 -0.79
C VAL A 109 -0.14 -1.46 -0.18
N GLY A 110 -0.19 -1.26 1.13
CA GLY A 110 0.85 -0.50 1.81
C GLY A 110 1.07 -0.96 3.24
N PHE A 111 2.28 -0.72 3.73
CA PHE A 111 2.77 -1.24 5.00
C PHE A 111 3.14 -0.09 5.94
N CYS A 112 2.67 -0.10 7.19
CA CYS A 112 2.96 0.93 8.19
C CYS A 112 2.53 2.34 7.72
N PHE A 113 3.44 3.24 7.42
CA PHE A 113 3.16 4.50 6.73
C PHE A 113 2.39 4.26 5.44
N GLY A 114 2.83 3.28 4.64
CA GLY A 114 2.14 2.90 3.42
C GLY A 114 0.72 2.37 3.64
N GLY A 115 0.45 1.75 4.78
CA GLY A 115 -0.91 1.38 5.18
C GLY A 115 -1.80 2.59 5.40
N SER A 116 -1.26 3.65 6.02
CA SER A 116 -1.97 4.93 6.16
C SER A 116 -2.21 5.59 4.79
N ILE A 117 -1.21 5.55 3.90
CA ILE A 117 -1.36 6.02 2.52
C ILE A 117 -2.44 5.22 1.77
N SER A 118 -2.46 3.89 1.91
CA SER A 118 -3.49 3.04 1.27
C SER A 118 -4.90 3.41 1.72
N ASN A 119 -5.09 3.68 3.01
CA ASN A 119 -6.35 4.20 3.55
C ASN A 119 -6.71 5.57 2.93
N MET A 120 -5.74 6.49 2.84
CA MET A 120 -5.99 7.82 2.27
C MET A 120 -6.22 7.78 0.76
N MET A 121 -5.58 6.87 0.03
CA MET A 121 -5.88 6.66 -1.39
C MET A 121 -7.30 6.15 -1.59
N ALA A 122 -7.81 5.27 -0.72
CA ALA A 122 -9.21 4.84 -0.77
C ALA A 122 -10.20 6.00 -0.58
N VAL A 123 -9.84 7.00 0.24
CA VAL A 123 -10.63 8.23 0.42
C VAL A 123 -10.53 9.16 -0.79
N LYS A 124 -9.33 9.34 -1.36
CA LYS A 124 -9.06 10.39 -2.37
C LYS A 124 -9.20 9.93 -3.82
N VAL A 125 -9.19 8.63 -4.08
CA VAL A 125 -9.22 8.06 -5.44
C VAL A 125 -10.52 7.26 -5.65
N PRO A 126 -11.59 7.88 -6.15
CA PRO A 126 -12.90 7.22 -6.27
C PRO A 126 -12.92 6.09 -7.30
N THR A 127 -11.93 6.00 -8.16
CA THR A 127 -11.78 4.95 -9.18
C THR A 127 -10.88 3.79 -8.73
N LEU A 128 -10.30 3.87 -7.52
CA LEU A 128 -9.53 2.78 -6.93
C LEU A 128 -10.39 1.52 -6.80
N LYS A 129 -9.84 0.35 -7.15
CA LYS A 129 -10.60 -0.91 -7.20
C LYS A 129 -10.45 -1.76 -5.94
N ALA A 130 -9.39 -1.59 -5.17
CA ALA A 130 -9.15 -2.31 -3.92
C ALA A 130 -8.09 -1.60 -3.08
N SER A 131 -8.21 -1.65 -1.76
CA SER A 131 -7.19 -1.12 -0.86
C SER A 131 -6.88 -2.11 0.26
N VAL A 132 -5.59 -2.40 0.47
CA VAL A 132 -5.12 -3.33 1.49
C VAL A 132 -4.11 -2.64 2.41
N PRO A 133 -4.58 -1.95 3.47
CA PRO A 133 -3.72 -1.35 4.47
C PRO A 133 -3.21 -2.39 5.48
N PHE A 134 -1.89 -2.56 5.58
CA PHE A 134 -1.25 -3.31 6.66
C PHE A 134 -0.85 -2.37 7.79
N TYR A 135 -1.36 -2.61 8.99
CA TYR A 135 -1.04 -1.89 10.23
C TYR A 135 -0.83 -0.38 10.03
N GLY A 136 -1.71 0.23 9.24
CA GLY A 136 -1.71 1.66 8.92
C GLY A 136 -2.71 2.45 9.76
N GLY A 137 -2.41 3.73 9.99
CA GLY A 137 -3.35 4.66 10.62
C GLY A 137 -4.61 4.85 9.78
N GLN A 138 -5.73 5.00 10.46
CA GLN A 138 -7.05 5.15 9.84
C GLN A 138 -7.35 6.61 9.51
N PRO A 139 -8.09 6.91 8.44
CA PRO A 139 -8.63 8.24 8.20
C PRO A 139 -9.72 8.56 9.24
N THR A 140 -9.83 9.84 9.58
CA THR A 140 -10.85 10.33 10.52
C THR A 140 -11.95 11.14 9.84
N GLU A 141 -11.74 11.53 8.59
CA GLU A 141 -12.62 12.37 7.79
C GLU A 141 -12.84 11.77 6.39
N ASP A 142 -13.87 12.20 5.71
CA ASP A 142 -14.18 11.85 4.31
C ASP A 142 -14.38 10.33 4.06
N ILE A 143 -14.74 9.53 5.08
CA ILE A 143 -14.95 8.08 4.95
C ILE A 143 -16.11 7.78 3.99
N ASP A 144 -17.08 8.66 3.90
CA ASP A 144 -18.20 8.60 2.93
C ASP A 144 -17.74 8.63 1.47
N GLN A 145 -16.54 9.15 1.18
CA GLN A 145 -15.96 9.19 -0.17
C GLN A 145 -15.37 7.85 -0.62
N ILE A 146 -15.09 6.92 0.29
CA ILE A 146 -14.51 5.61 -0.04
C ILE A 146 -15.46 4.84 -0.98
N GLN A 147 -14.95 4.40 -2.13
CA GLN A 147 -15.65 3.56 -3.08
C GLN A 147 -15.02 2.17 -3.21
N ALA A 148 -13.71 2.07 -2.97
CA ALA A 148 -12.98 0.81 -3.04
C ALA A 148 -13.34 -0.10 -1.87
N PRO A 149 -13.52 -1.41 -2.07
CA PRO A 149 -13.51 -2.39 -0.99
C PRO A 149 -12.16 -2.36 -0.27
N LEU A 150 -12.20 -2.58 1.05
CA LEU A 150 -11.05 -2.53 1.93
C LEU A 150 -10.75 -3.90 2.53
N LEU A 151 -9.48 -4.28 2.59
CA LEU A 151 -9.01 -5.42 3.36
C LEU A 151 -7.97 -4.96 4.39
N LEU A 152 -8.39 -4.79 5.63
CA LEU A 152 -7.58 -4.23 6.70
C LEU A 152 -6.83 -5.35 7.44
N GLN A 153 -5.52 -5.22 7.55
CA GLN A 153 -4.63 -6.24 8.14
C GLN A 153 -3.95 -5.66 9.40
N TYR A 154 -4.42 -6.03 10.59
CA TYR A 154 -3.94 -5.47 11.84
C TYR A 154 -3.11 -6.45 12.69
N ALA A 155 -2.10 -5.93 13.38
CA ALA A 155 -1.29 -6.67 14.34
C ALA A 155 -1.94 -6.63 15.74
N GLY A 156 -2.14 -7.77 16.38
CA GLY A 156 -2.85 -7.86 17.65
C GLY A 156 -2.20 -7.10 18.81
N LEU A 157 -0.86 -6.95 18.78
CA LEU A 157 -0.10 -6.22 19.79
C LEU A 157 0.15 -4.74 19.45
N ASP A 158 -0.40 -4.23 18.34
CA ASP A 158 -0.24 -2.82 17.94
C ASP A 158 -1.36 -1.95 18.54
N GLU A 159 -1.30 -1.71 19.85
CA GLU A 159 -2.30 -0.92 20.57
C GLU A 159 -2.51 0.46 19.93
N ARG A 160 -1.45 1.10 19.44
CA ARG A 160 -1.49 2.44 18.86
C ARG A 160 -2.35 2.50 17.60
N ILE A 161 -2.20 1.57 16.70
CA ILE A 161 -3.01 1.50 15.47
C ILE A 161 -4.40 0.97 15.77
N ASN A 162 -4.50 -0.07 16.59
CA ASN A 162 -5.77 -0.71 16.89
C ASN A 162 -6.74 0.21 17.66
N ALA A 163 -6.24 1.20 18.42
CA ALA A 163 -7.07 2.17 19.12
C ALA A 163 -8.02 2.97 18.21
N GLY A 164 -7.64 3.22 16.95
CA GLY A 164 -8.49 3.94 15.99
C GLY A 164 -9.53 3.06 15.29
N TRP A 165 -9.42 1.74 15.40
CA TRP A 165 -10.29 0.82 14.67
C TRP A 165 -11.78 0.94 15.01
N PRO A 166 -12.21 1.00 16.29
CA PRO A 166 -13.63 1.07 16.62
C PRO A 166 -14.34 2.26 15.97
N ASP A 167 -13.71 3.43 15.99
CA ASP A 167 -14.28 4.63 15.39
C ASP A 167 -14.32 4.55 13.85
N TYR A 168 -13.26 3.98 13.25
CA TYR A 168 -13.20 3.79 11.81
C TYR A 168 -14.25 2.78 11.34
N GLU A 169 -14.38 1.65 12.04
CA GLU A 169 -15.39 0.63 11.73
C GLU A 169 -16.82 1.21 11.83
N ALA A 170 -17.10 2.01 12.88
CA ALA A 170 -18.40 2.65 13.04
C ALA A 170 -18.74 3.53 11.84
N LYS A 171 -17.79 4.33 11.34
CA LYS A 171 -17.98 5.17 10.16
C LYS A 171 -18.11 4.38 8.86
N LEU A 172 -17.33 3.29 8.68
CA LEU A 172 -17.49 2.41 7.53
C LEU A 172 -18.89 1.79 7.47
N LYS A 173 -19.42 1.36 8.61
CA LYS A 173 -20.79 0.83 8.75
C LYS A 173 -21.84 1.91 8.48
N GLU A 174 -21.69 3.10 9.06
CA GLU A 174 -22.59 4.24 8.86
C GLU A 174 -22.76 4.60 7.38
N HIS A 175 -21.65 4.56 6.62
CA HIS A 175 -21.62 4.89 5.20
C HIS A 175 -21.75 3.66 4.29
N ASN A 176 -22.11 2.48 4.83
CA ASN A 176 -22.29 1.22 4.08
C ASN A 176 -21.09 0.87 3.18
N LYS A 177 -19.87 1.04 3.70
CA LYS A 177 -18.65 0.72 2.96
C LYS A 177 -18.33 -0.77 3.02
N GLU A 178 -17.82 -1.32 1.92
CA GLU A 178 -17.39 -2.71 1.84
C GLU A 178 -15.99 -2.85 2.48
N TYR A 179 -15.88 -3.72 3.48
CA TYR A 179 -14.60 -3.98 4.13
C TYR A 179 -14.54 -5.37 4.77
N GLY A 180 -13.32 -5.92 4.81
CA GLY A 180 -12.94 -7.03 5.67
C GLY A 180 -11.81 -6.59 6.60
N MET A 181 -11.77 -7.13 7.82
CA MET A 181 -10.70 -6.86 8.77
C MET A 181 -10.19 -8.15 9.38
N PHE A 182 -8.87 -8.31 9.42
CA PHE A 182 -8.20 -9.39 10.12
C PHE A 182 -7.25 -8.85 11.17
N LEU A 183 -7.41 -9.34 12.39
CA LEU A 183 -6.52 -9.08 13.51
C LEU A 183 -5.68 -10.35 13.75
N TYR A 184 -4.38 -10.24 13.55
CA TYR A 184 -3.42 -11.32 13.75
C TYR A 184 -2.97 -11.32 15.21
N PRO A 185 -3.36 -12.33 16.03
CA PRO A 185 -3.06 -12.34 17.46
C PRO A 185 -1.55 -12.50 17.70
N ASN A 186 -1.06 -11.95 18.80
CA ASN A 186 0.31 -12.13 19.30
C ASN A 186 1.44 -11.65 18.38
N VAL A 187 1.14 -10.86 17.34
CA VAL A 187 2.15 -10.27 16.45
C VAL A 187 2.21 -8.75 16.61
N ASN A 188 3.39 -8.20 16.36
CA ASN A 188 3.67 -6.77 16.51
C ASN A 188 3.45 -6.00 15.19
N HIS A 189 3.38 -4.67 15.32
CA HIS A 189 3.48 -3.76 14.20
C HIS A 189 4.66 -4.11 13.27
N GLY A 190 4.43 -4.27 11.97
CA GLY A 190 5.46 -4.66 11.02
C GLY A 190 5.70 -6.16 10.90
N PHE A 191 4.76 -7.00 11.34
CA PHE A 191 4.91 -8.46 11.32
C PHE A 191 5.15 -9.07 9.93
N HIS A 192 4.79 -8.36 8.86
CA HIS A 192 4.99 -8.83 7.49
C HIS A 192 6.44 -8.60 6.99
N ASN A 193 7.19 -7.71 7.60
CA ASN A 193 8.53 -7.35 7.15
C ASN A 193 9.58 -8.37 7.60
N ASN A 194 10.01 -9.23 6.69
CA ASN A 194 10.97 -10.31 6.93
C ASN A 194 12.42 -9.84 7.16
N THR A 195 12.69 -8.54 7.10
CA THR A 195 14.00 -7.96 7.39
C THR A 195 14.13 -7.43 8.81
N THR A 196 13.09 -7.56 9.64
CA THR A 196 13.07 -7.07 11.02
C THR A 196 12.81 -8.20 12.03
N PRO A 197 13.23 -8.03 13.30
CA PRO A 197 12.94 -9.02 14.34
C PRO A 197 11.46 -9.21 14.69
N ARG A 198 10.58 -8.34 14.19
CA ARG A 198 9.12 -8.40 14.40
C ARG A 198 8.41 -9.29 13.38
N TYR A 199 9.13 -9.82 12.42
CA TYR A 199 8.60 -10.72 11.43
C TYR A 199 7.96 -11.96 12.08
N ASP A 200 6.72 -12.24 11.70
CA ASP A 200 6.04 -13.48 12.02
C ASP A 200 5.64 -14.17 10.73
N LYS A 201 6.27 -15.31 10.47
CA LYS A 201 6.11 -16.01 9.20
C LYS A 201 4.68 -16.45 8.94
N GLU A 202 4.04 -17.06 9.95
CA GLU A 202 2.69 -17.63 9.78
C GLU A 202 1.67 -16.52 9.53
N ALA A 203 1.72 -15.43 10.31
CA ALA A 203 0.85 -14.30 10.13
C ALA A 203 1.11 -13.58 8.80
N ALA A 204 2.37 -13.41 8.40
CA ALA A 204 2.74 -12.76 7.15
C ALA A 204 2.26 -13.54 5.93
N GLU A 205 2.50 -14.86 5.90
CA GLU A 205 2.06 -15.74 4.81
C GLU A 205 0.53 -15.75 4.68
N LEU A 206 -0.20 -15.88 5.80
CA LEU A 206 -1.66 -15.87 5.80
C LEU A 206 -2.22 -14.51 5.36
N ALA A 207 -1.64 -13.40 5.85
CA ALA A 207 -2.07 -12.06 5.46
C ALA A 207 -1.81 -11.81 3.97
N TRP A 208 -0.69 -12.30 3.44
CA TRP A 208 -0.37 -12.17 2.03
C TRP A 208 -1.29 -13.02 1.14
N GLU A 209 -1.57 -14.26 1.51
CA GLU A 209 -2.53 -15.12 0.81
C GLU A 209 -3.91 -14.44 0.69
N ARG A 210 -4.42 -13.87 1.78
CA ARG A 210 -5.67 -13.10 1.81
C ARG A 210 -5.60 -11.87 0.91
N THR A 211 -4.48 -11.16 0.91
CA THR A 211 -4.24 -9.98 0.08
C THR A 211 -4.30 -10.34 -1.41
N ILE A 212 -3.62 -11.41 -1.81
CA ILE A 212 -3.60 -11.85 -3.21
C ILE A 212 -4.98 -12.35 -3.66
N ALA A 213 -5.68 -13.11 -2.82
CA ALA A 213 -7.05 -13.56 -3.12
C ALA A 213 -7.98 -12.36 -3.33
N PHE A 214 -7.90 -11.36 -2.47
CA PHE A 214 -8.67 -10.12 -2.57
C PHE A 214 -8.38 -9.33 -3.85
N PHE A 215 -7.10 -9.19 -4.22
CA PHE A 215 -6.77 -8.54 -5.48
C PHE A 215 -7.20 -9.34 -6.72
N LYS A 216 -7.13 -10.67 -6.69
CA LYS A 216 -7.65 -11.51 -7.78
C LYS A 216 -9.16 -11.32 -7.98
N GLU A 217 -9.91 -11.12 -6.91
CA GLU A 217 -11.35 -10.85 -6.96
C GLU A 217 -11.68 -9.49 -7.58
N HIS A 218 -10.92 -8.44 -7.23
CA HIS A 218 -11.30 -7.07 -7.56
C HIS A 218 -10.54 -6.45 -8.75
N LEU A 219 -9.43 -7.03 -9.19
CA LEU A 219 -8.56 -6.45 -10.24
C LEU A 219 -8.54 -7.26 -11.55
N SER A 220 -9.20 -8.42 -11.59
CA SER A 220 -9.25 -9.26 -12.79
C SER A 220 -10.07 -8.64 -13.91
#